data_77db0b5c03ddcdf0e7f66e182be211a2
#
_entry.id   77db0b5c03ddcdf0e7f66e182be211a2
#
_cell.length_a   1.000
_cell.length_b   1.000
_cell.length_c   1.000
_cell.angle_alpha   90.00
_cell.angle_beta   90.00
_cell.angle_gamma   90.00
#
_symmetry.space_group_name_H-M   'P 1'
#
loop_
_entity.id
_entity.type
_entity.pdbx_description
1 polymer ?
#
loop_
_entity_poly.entity_id
_entity_poly.type
_entity_poly.pdbx_seq_one_letter_code
_entity_poly.pdbx_strand_id
1 'polypeptide(L)'
;MEQRELEIWWSSLPISEKERIARKGLMKESKDGAIDESMAFYPGCTVWWNKLEHDRQVSIYKHCVAAHGDEVKEWNEGHPYGD
;
A
#
# COMPACT_ATOMS: atom_id res chain seq x y z
N MET A 1 9.61 12.90 2.57
CA MET A 1 9.66 12.02 1.39
C MET A 1 9.11 12.74 0.18
N GLU A 2 9.80 12.71 -0.92
CA GLU A 2 9.37 13.41 -2.13
C GLU A 2 8.28 12.65 -2.87
N GLN A 3 7.41 13.40 -3.57
CA GLN A 3 6.32 12.81 -4.35
C GLN A 3 6.84 11.81 -5.39
N ARG A 4 7.96 12.12 -6.01
CA ARG A 4 8.57 11.24 -7.01
C ARG A 4 8.95 9.87 -6.41
N GLU A 5 9.47 9.85 -5.19
CA GLU A 5 9.82 8.61 -4.51
C GLU A 5 8.59 7.76 -4.24
N LEU A 6 7.49 8.39 -3.86
CA LEU A 6 6.22 7.72 -3.64
C LEU A 6 5.68 7.11 -4.94
N GLU A 7 5.78 7.85 -6.04
CA GLU A 7 5.34 7.37 -7.34
C GLU A 7 6.16 6.17 -7.81
N ILE A 8 7.47 6.21 -7.62
CA ILE A 8 8.36 5.10 -7.96
C ILE A 8 8.01 3.88 -7.12
N TRP A 9 7.82 4.07 -5.81
CA TRP A 9 7.45 2.98 -4.92
C TRP A 9 6.14 2.32 -5.36
N TRP A 10 5.10 3.12 -5.58
CA TRP A 10 3.81 2.60 -6.01
C TRP A 10 3.93 1.83 -7.33
N SER A 11 4.64 2.40 -8.30
CA SER A 11 4.83 1.79 -9.61
C SER A 11 5.59 0.46 -9.53
N SER A 12 6.44 0.30 -8.54
CA SER A 12 7.21 -0.93 -8.36
C SER A 12 6.42 -2.07 -7.74
N LEU A 13 5.24 -1.77 -7.16
CA LEU A 13 4.43 -2.79 -6.52
C LEU A 13 3.74 -3.69 -7.55
N PRO A 14 3.61 -4.99 -7.24
CA PRO A 14 2.76 -5.88 -8.06
C PRO A 14 1.32 -5.40 -8.05
N ILE A 15 0.57 -5.72 -9.09
CA ILE A 15 -0.84 -5.35 -9.20
C ILE A 15 -1.64 -5.83 -7.98
N SER A 16 -1.40 -7.05 -7.52
CA SER A 16 -2.07 -7.61 -6.36
C SER A 16 -1.86 -6.76 -5.09
N GLU A 17 -0.66 -6.24 -4.91
CA GLU A 17 -0.35 -5.38 -3.77
C GLU A 17 -1.03 -4.01 -3.89
N LYS A 18 -1.01 -3.44 -5.10
CA LYS A 18 -1.72 -2.17 -5.35
C LYS A 18 -3.20 -2.30 -5.02
N GLU A 19 -3.82 -3.37 -5.47
CA GLU A 19 -5.23 -3.62 -5.22
C GLU A 19 -5.52 -3.86 -3.74
N ARG A 20 -4.66 -4.59 -3.05
CA ARG A 20 -4.80 -4.83 -1.62
C ARG A 20 -4.74 -3.53 -0.81
N ILE A 21 -3.78 -2.68 -1.12
CA ILE A 21 -3.61 -1.39 -0.45
C ILE A 21 -4.81 -0.49 -0.72
N ALA A 22 -5.26 -0.42 -1.97
CA ALA A 22 -6.42 0.40 -2.34
C ALA A 22 -7.68 -0.07 -1.62
N ARG A 23 -7.93 -1.36 -1.58
CA ARG A 23 -9.11 -1.90 -0.88
C ARG A 23 -9.10 -1.57 0.60
N LYS A 24 -7.96 -1.73 1.25
CA LYS A 24 -7.82 -1.36 2.68
C LYS A 24 -8.07 0.12 2.90
N GLY A 25 -7.50 0.96 2.05
CA GLY A 25 -7.68 2.41 2.15
C GLY A 25 -9.12 2.83 1.91
N LEU A 26 -9.75 2.26 0.89
CA LEU A 26 -11.16 2.54 0.58
C LEU A 26 -12.09 2.09 1.72
N MET A 27 -11.86 0.93 2.29
CA MET A 27 -12.65 0.44 3.43
C MET A 27 -12.49 1.35 4.64
N LYS A 28 -11.30 1.82 4.90
CA LYS A 28 -11.02 2.73 6.03
C LYS A 28 -11.69 4.07 5.84
N GLU A 29 -11.80 4.54 4.61
CA GLU A 29 -12.43 5.82 4.27
C GLU A 29 -13.95 5.72 4.20
N SER A 30 -14.49 4.52 4.03
CA SER A 30 -15.92 4.29 3.91
C SER A 30 -16.60 4.28 5.28
N LYS A 31 -17.71 4.96 5.39
CA LYS A 31 -18.49 5.02 6.64
C LYS A 31 -19.42 3.83 6.81
N ASP A 32 -19.84 3.23 5.71
CA ASP A 32 -20.81 2.14 5.71
C ASP A 32 -20.20 0.80 5.27
N GLY A 33 -18.90 0.77 5.05
CA GLY A 33 -18.20 -0.43 4.62
C GLY A 33 -18.29 -0.74 3.13
N ALA A 34 -19.04 0.07 2.38
CA ALA A 34 -19.12 -0.09 0.94
C ALA A 34 -17.93 0.61 0.25
N ILE A 35 -17.30 -0.05 -0.69
CA ILE A 35 -16.16 0.51 -1.42
C ILE A 35 -16.51 0.66 -2.90
N ASP A 36 -15.85 1.62 -3.56
CA ASP A 36 -15.94 1.77 -5.00
C ASP A 36 -15.05 0.73 -5.66
N GLU A 37 -15.64 -0.33 -6.17
CA GLU A 37 -14.90 -1.43 -6.78
C GLU A 37 -14.11 -0.98 -8.00
N SER A 38 -14.53 0.08 -8.69
CA SER A 38 -13.76 0.60 -9.82
C SER A 38 -12.39 1.13 -9.39
N MET A 39 -12.26 1.55 -8.14
CA MET A 39 -10.99 2.00 -7.56
C MET A 39 -10.26 0.88 -6.83
N ALA A 40 -10.92 -0.23 -6.54
CA ALA A 40 -10.31 -1.35 -5.83
C ALA A 40 -9.48 -2.24 -6.75
N PHE A 41 -9.73 -2.19 -8.05
CA PHE A 41 -9.04 -3.02 -9.03
C PHE A 41 -8.20 -2.19 -9.98
N TYR A 42 -7.12 -2.76 -10.46
CA TYR A 42 -6.23 -2.09 -11.39
C TYR A 42 -6.94 -1.86 -12.75
N PRO A 43 -6.81 -0.70 -13.42
CA PRO A 43 -5.97 0.45 -13.05
C PRO A 43 -6.62 1.46 -12.08
N GLY A 44 -7.84 1.21 -11.65
CA GLY A 44 -8.57 2.12 -10.76
C GLY A 44 -7.86 2.38 -9.44
N CYS A 45 -7.12 1.39 -8.91
CA CYS A 45 -6.36 1.57 -7.68
C CYS A 45 -5.26 2.63 -7.84
N THR A 46 -4.70 2.78 -9.04
CA THR A 46 -3.72 3.83 -9.31
C THR A 46 -4.40 5.20 -9.40
N VAL A 47 -5.61 5.26 -9.93
CA VAL A 47 -6.41 6.50 -9.93
C VAL A 47 -6.70 6.92 -8.48
N TRP A 48 -7.11 5.98 -7.63
CA TRP A 48 -7.32 6.22 -6.20
C TRP A 48 -6.04 6.76 -5.54
N TRP A 49 -4.91 6.11 -5.76
CA TRP A 49 -3.61 6.53 -5.21
C TRP A 49 -3.26 7.97 -5.60
N ASN A 50 -3.43 8.30 -6.88
CA ASN A 50 -3.08 9.63 -7.40
C ASN A 50 -3.98 10.75 -6.86
N LYS A 51 -5.17 10.41 -6.38
CA LYS A 51 -6.09 11.39 -5.79
C LYS A 51 -5.78 11.67 -4.32
N LEU A 52 -4.97 10.83 -3.67
CA LEU A 52 -4.62 11.02 -2.27
C LEU A 52 -3.69 12.20 -2.10
N GLU A 53 -3.84 12.90 -0.98
CA GLU A 53 -2.91 13.95 -0.61
C GLU A 53 -1.54 13.34 -0.28
N HIS A 54 -0.50 14.14 -0.45
CA HIS A 54 0.88 13.71 -0.21
C HIS A 54 1.06 13.09 1.18
N ASP A 55 0.54 13.74 2.21
CA ASP A 55 0.67 13.25 3.59
C ASP A 55 0.02 11.88 3.77
N ARG A 56 -1.11 11.66 3.12
CA ARG A 56 -1.80 10.38 3.15
C ARG A 56 -0.99 9.30 2.46
N GLN A 57 -0.41 9.61 1.30
CA GLN A 57 0.46 8.69 0.58
C GLN A 57 1.69 8.31 1.41
N VAL A 58 2.31 9.28 2.07
CA VAL A 58 3.45 9.04 2.96
C VAL A 58 3.06 8.12 4.11
N SER A 59 1.89 8.35 4.70
CA SER A 59 1.39 7.52 5.80
C SER A 59 1.20 6.08 5.37
N ILE A 60 0.60 5.86 4.21
CA ILE A 60 0.40 4.52 3.64
C ILE A 60 1.74 3.84 3.36
N TYR A 61 2.67 4.57 2.75
CA TYR A 61 4.01 4.06 2.48
C TYR A 61 4.71 3.60 3.76
N LYS A 62 4.72 4.46 4.78
CA LYS A 62 5.37 4.14 6.05
C LYS A 62 4.76 2.91 6.72
N HIS A 63 3.44 2.81 6.67
CA HIS A 63 2.74 1.67 7.25
C HIS A 63 3.10 0.38 6.52
N CYS A 64 3.10 0.39 5.20
CA CYS A 64 3.42 -0.79 4.40
C CYS A 64 4.88 -1.23 4.59
N VAL A 65 5.80 -0.29 4.60
CA VAL A 65 7.23 -0.58 4.78
C VAL A 65 7.50 -1.11 6.17
N ALA A 66 6.89 -0.51 7.20
CA ALA A 66 7.07 -0.95 8.59
C ALA A 66 6.53 -2.37 8.78
N ALA A 67 5.33 -2.65 8.27
CA ALA A 67 4.73 -3.99 8.36
C ALA A 67 5.60 -5.03 7.66
N HIS A 68 6.08 -4.71 6.46
CA HIS A 68 6.94 -5.61 5.70
C HIS A 68 8.29 -5.80 6.38
N GLY A 69 8.84 -4.74 6.94
CA GLY A 69 10.09 -4.80 7.70
C GLY A 69 9.97 -5.69 8.93
N ASP A 70 8.85 -5.60 9.64
CA ASP A 70 8.59 -6.43 10.80
C ASP A 70 8.47 -7.90 10.42
N GLU A 71 7.81 -8.20 9.32
CA GLU A 71 7.71 -9.56 8.80
C GLU A 71 9.09 -10.14 8.48
N VAL A 72 9.91 -9.37 7.80
CA VAL A 72 11.28 -9.78 7.45
C VAL A 72 12.11 -10.01 8.72
N LYS A 73 11.96 -9.14 9.70
CA LYS A 73 12.68 -9.26 10.97
C LYS A 73 12.28 -10.53 11.71
N GLU A 74 10.98 -10.81 11.84
CA GLU A 74 10.48 -12.03 12.47
C GLU A 74 11.00 -13.26 11.73
N TRP A 75 10.95 -13.23 10.42
CA TRP A 75 11.42 -14.34 9.60
C TRP A 75 12.90 -14.60 9.83
N ASN A 76 13.72 -13.55 9.86
CA ASN A 76 15.15 -13.67 10.09
C ASN A 76 15.50 -14.16 11.50
N GLU A 77 14.72 -13.79 12.49
CA GLU A 77 14.89 -14.27 13.86
C GLU A 77 14.54 -15.74 14.00
N GLY A 78 13.51 -16.19 13.27
CA GLY A 78 13.10 -17.58 13.26
C GLY A 78 13.86 -18.45 12.27
N HIS A 79 14.37 -17.84 11.20
CA HIS A 79 15.04 -18.53 10.09
C HIS A 79 16.31 -17.78 9.72
N PRO A 80 17.37 -17.86 10.53
CA PRO A 80 18.59 -17.10 10.26
C PRO A 80 19.17 -17.46 8.90
N TYR A 81 19.23 -16.44 8.07
CA TYR A 81 19.83 -16.41 6.74
C TYR A 81 19.64 -17.60 5.82
N GLY A 82 18.82 -17.39 4.84
CA GLY A 82 18.73 -18.28 3.70
C GLY A 82 18.09 -19.62 3.97
N ASP A 83 17.55 -19.75 5.09
CA ASP A 83 16.78 -20.95 5.39
C ASP A 83 15.44 -20.92 4.68
#